data_a615d4df8ceb1e778f585e80824cb93c
#
_entry.id   a615d4df8ceb1e778f585e80824cb93c
#
_cell.length_a   1.000
_cell.length_b   1.000
_cell.length_c   1.000
_cell.angle_alpha   90.00
_cell.angle_beta   90.00
_cell.angle_gamma   90.00
#
_symmetry.space_group_name_H-M   'P 1'
#
loop_
_entity.id
_entity.type
_entity.pdbx_description
1 polymer ?
#
loop_
_entity_poly.entity_id
_entity_poly.type
_entity_poly.pdbx_seq_one_letter_code
_entity_poly.pdbx_strand_id
1 'polypeptide(L)'
;MKKYLLLVVGLALVLAVVGFSGCGQGSTVLEGVSIASQQEGIWVTGQGKVAAVPDIATLRLGVEAQEASVAEAQTQAAEAMDRVITTLAENGVAEKDIRTQYFSIRKVTKWDRDKEEEVVIGYRVTNMVTAKIRDIDKAGTIIDAVAQAGGDLTRIDSISFSVDDPSDYYAEARQEAMAEAKAKAEQLAELAGVTLGKPTYISEGIQVPPITRGVVYEEAVPGAETPIIPGEMEISLSLQVAYAILD
;
A
#
# COMPACT_ATOMS: atom_id res chain seq x y z
N MET A 1 -67.92 24.22 1.48
CA MET A 1 -66.95 24.80 0.52
C MET A 1 -66.63 26.28 0.81
N LYS A 2 -67.64 27.15 1.16
CA LYS A 2 -67.36 28.58 1.44
C LYS A 2 -66.51 28.88 2.66
N LYS A 3 -66.49 28.01 3.70
CA LYS A 3 -65.68 28.22 4.91
C LYS A 3 -64.17 27.97 4.71
N TYR A 4 -63.82 27.07 3.81
CA TYR A 4 -62.36 26.80 3.51
C TYR A 4 -61.78 27.84 2.58
N LEU A 5 -62.62 28.46 1.70
CA LEU A 5 -62.19 29.53 0.80
C LEU A 5 -61.74 30.77 1.61
N LEU A 6 -62.47 31.13 2.66
CA LEU A 6 -62.13 32.26 3.54
C LEU A 6 -60.82 31.97 4.35
N LEU A 7 -60.57 30.73 4.71
CA LEU A 7 -59.34 30.34 5.44
C LEU A 7 -58.10 30.40 4.54
N VAL A 8 -58.24 30.00 3.29
CA VAL A 8 -57.15 30.05 2.31
C VAL A 8 -56.82 31.50 1.92
N VAL A 9 -57.82 32.36 1.77
CA VAL A 9 -57.60 33.79 1.49
C VAL A 9 -56.97 34.50 2.70
N GLY A 10 -57.38 34.16 3.92
CA GLY A 10 -56.77 34.70 5.14
C GLY A 10 -55.31 34.31 5.31
N LEU A 11 -54.94 33.05 4.99
CA LEU A 11 -53.58 32.57 5.06
C LEU A 11 -52.66 33.20 3.98
N ALA A 12 -53.16 33.44 2.77
CA ALA A 12 -52.45 34.10 1.73
C ALA A 12 -52.16 35.61 2.03
N LEU A 13 -53.07 36.26 2.75
CA LEU A 13 -52.89 37.66 3.17
C LEU A 13 -51.87 37.81 4.30
N VAL A 14 -51.79 36.84 5.22
CA VAL A 14 -50.81 36.84 6.29
C VAL A 14 -49.41 36.57 5.73
N LEU A 15 -49.27 35.71 4.72
CA LEU A 15 -47.98 35.46 4.07
C LEU A 15 -47.49 36.68 3.22
N ALA A 16 -48.38 37.49 2.68
CA ALA A 16 -48.02 38.70 1.94
C ALA A 16 -47.53 39.85 2.84
N VAL A 17 -47.95 39.91 4.11
CA VAL A 17 -47.51 40.96 5.07
C VAL A 17 -46.17 40.63 5.69
N VAL A 18 -45.77 39.34 5.82
CA VAL A 18 -44.47 38.94 6.34
C VAL A 18 -43.34 39.11 5.30
N GLY A 19 -43.69 39.13 4.01
CA GLY A 19 -42.73 39.27 2.89
C GLY A 19 -42.24 40.70 2.63
N PHE A 20 -42.81 41.76 3.25
CA PHE A 20 -42.48 43.16 2.92
C PHE A 20 -41.73 43.92 4.01
N SER A 21 -41.34 43.26 5.12
CA SER A 21 -40.62 43.93 6.23
C SER A 21 -39.11 43.57 6.28
N GLY A 22 -38.54 43.12 5.19
CA GLY A 22 -37.15 42.68 5.10
C GLY A 22 -36.22 43.48 4.20
N CYS A 23 -36.44 44.79 3.99
CA CYS A 23 -35.43 45.68 3.42
C CYS A 23 -34.81 46.57 4.50
N GLY A 24 -34.02 45.93 5.41
CA GLY A 24 -33.02 46.61 6.22
C GLY A 24 -31.68 46.37 5.57
N GLN A 25 -31.03 47.37 5.03
CA GLN A 25 -29.64 47.37 4.60
C GLN A 25 -28.75 47.07 5.81
N GLY A 26 -28.55 45.80 6.08
CA GLY A 26 -27.45 45.31 6.86
C GLY A 26 -26.42 44.76 5.90
N SER A 27 -25.46 45.56 5.53
CA SER A 27 -24.21 45.11 4.89
C SER A 27 -23.51 44.22 5.92
N THR A 28 -23.87 42.92 5.98
CA THR A 28 -22.95 41.93 6.55
C THR A 28 -21.82 41.78 5.55
N VAL A 29 -20.80 42.60 5.73
CA VAL A 29 -19.46 42.33 5.23
C VAL A 29 -19.09 40.97 5.79
N LEU A 30 -19.23 39.92 5.01
CA LEU A 30 -18.53 38.66 5.23
C LEU A 30 -17.07 38.94 4.94
N GLU A 31 -16.42 39.56 5.96
CA GLU A 31 -14.98 39.74 6.00
C GLU A 31 -14.37 38.33 6.05
N GLY A 32 -13.67 37.97 4.97
CA GLY A 32 -12.62 36.95 5.03
C GLY A 32 -12.99 35.50 4.82
N VAL A 33 -13.70 35.14 3.75
CA VAL A 33 -13.35 33.91 3.07
C VAL A 33 -12.53 34.29 1.85
N SER A 34 -11.26 34.54 2.05
CA SER A 34 -10.25 34.49 0.98
C SER A 34 -10.14 33.04 0.51
N ILE A 35 -11.11 32.62 -0.30
CA ILE A 35 -10.96 31.42 -1.15
C ILE A 35 -10.15 31.89 -2.34
N ALA A 36 -8.91 31.77 -2.23
CA ALA A 36 -7.83 31.62 -3.19
C ALA A 36 -6.61 32.38 -2.63
N SER A 37 -5.84 31.75 -1.80
CA SER A 37 -4.40 31.97 -1.94
C SER A 37 -4.08 31.56 -3.38
N GLN A 38 -4.09 32.52 -4.31
CA GLN A 38 -3.45 32.33 -5.60
C GLN A 38 -2.08 31.78 -5.25
N GLN A 39 -1.78 30.59 -5.73
CA GLN A 39 -0.45 30.00 -5.57
C GLN A 39 0.48 30.80 -6.45
N GLU A 40 0.92 31.96 -5.90
CA GLU A 40 1.85 32.83 -6.61
C GLU A 40 3.20 32.14 -6.72
N GLY A 41 3.80 32.17 -7.91
CA GLY A 41 5.11 31.59 -8.13
C GLY A 41 5.15 30.50 -9.21
N ILE A 42 6.30 29.94 -9.42
CA ILE A 42 6.54 28.83 -10.35
C ILE A 42 6.45 27.53 -9.58
N TRP A 43 5.44 26.74 -9.91
CA TRP A 43 5.19 25.42 -9.34
C TRP A 43 5.72 24.32 -10.25
N VAL A 44 6.59 23.49 -9.73
CA VAL A 44 7.19 22.38 -10.47
C VAL A 44 7.21 21.12 -9.64
N THR A 45 7.28 19.98 -10.33
CA THR A 45 7.53 18.69 -9.70
C THR A 45 8.85 18.13 -10.23
N GLY A 46 9.77 17.84 -9.31
CA GLY A 46 10.98 17.09 -9.59
C GLY A 46 10.83 15.64 -9.15
N GLN A 47 11.48 14.74 -9.86
CA GLN A 47 11.55 13.31 -9.57
C GLN A 47 13.02 12.92 -9.40
N GLY A 48 13.29 12.11 -8.36
CA GLY A 48 14.57 11.44 -8.21
C GLY A 48 14.37 9.93 -8.29
N LYS A 49 15.29 9.23 -8.95
CA LYS A 49 15.22 7.80 -9.24
C LYS A 49 16.59 7.17 -9.08
N VAL A 50 16.73 6.33 -8.08
CA VAL A 50 17.98 5.67 -7.77
C VAL A 50 17.81 4.16 -7.94
N ALA A 51 18.71 3.55 -8.72
CA ALA A 51 18.77 2.10 -8.82
C ALA A 51 19.33 1.52 -7.51
N ALA A 52 18.69 0.50 -7.00
CA ALA A 52 19.10 -0.18 -5.77
C ALA A 52 19.17 -1.69 -6.01
N VAL A 53 20.21 -2.31 -5.46
CA VAL A 53 20.29 -3.76 -5.39
C VAL A 53 19.64 -4.20 -4.08
N PRO A 54 18.61 -5.06 -4.10
CA PRO A 54 18.00 -5.58 -2.89
C PRO A 54 19.01 -6.31 -2.01
N ASP A 55 18.92 -6.14 -0.70
CA ASP A 55 19.76 -6.80 0.31
C ASP A 55 18.98 -7.75 1.22
N ILE A 56 17.64 -7.75 1.11
CA ILE A 56 16.75 -8.68 1.81
C ILE A 56 15.70 -9.28 0.90
N ALA A 57 15.31 -10.53 1.19
CA ALA A 57 14.11 -11.15 0.66
C ALA A 57 13.07 -11.33 1.77
N THR A 58 11.82 -11.03 1.49
CA THR A 58 10.69 -11.31 2.38
C THR A 58 9.87 -12.44 1.79
N LEU A 59 9.94 -13.60 2.43
CA LEU A 59 9.21 -14.80 2.06
C LEU A 59 7.89 -14.86 2.85
N ARG A 60 6.78 -14.98 2.16
CA ARG A 60 5.47 -15.22 2.76
C ARG A 60 5.12 -16.70 2.60
N LEU A 61 5.08 -17.39 3.73
CA LEU A 61 4.90 -18.83 3.79
C LEU A 61 4.09 -19.24 5.00
N GLY A 62 3.69 -20.49 5.05
CA GLY A 62 2.98 -21.05 6.19
C GLY A 62 2.50 -22.45 5.95
N VAL A 63 1.46 -22.81 6.67
CA VAL A 63 0.85 -24.14 6.59
C VAL A 63 -0.66 -24.03 6.51
N GLU A 64 -1.26 -25.01 5.83
CA GLU A 64 -2.71 -25.17 5.75
C GLU A 64 -3.06 -26.66 6.01
N ALA A 65 -3.80 -26.93 7.08
CA ALA A 65 -4.29 -28.25 7.41
C ALA A 65 -5.81 -28.30 7.35
N GLN A 66 -6.36 -29.39 6.82
CA GLN A 66 -7.80 -29.60 6.75
C GLN A 66 -8.15 -31.00 7.28
N GLU A 67 -8.96 -31.04 8.35
CA GLU A 67 -9.35 -32.26 9.03
C GLU A 67 -10.86 -32.26 9.38
N ALA A 68 -11.36 -33.43 9.83
CA ALA A 68 -12.73 -33.62 10.21
C ALA A 68 -13.13 -32.78 11.43
N SER A 69 -12.19 -32.48 12.33
CA SER A 69 -12.40 -31.66 13.52
C SER A 69 -11.43 -30.47 13.59
N VAL A 70 -11.84 -29.43 14.31
CA VAL A 70 -10.97 -28.26 14.57
C VAL A 70 -9.70 -28.67 15.33
N ALA A 71 -9.84 -29.57 16.30
CA ALA A 71 -8.71 -29.98 17.14
C ALA A 71 -7.64 -30.70 16.33
N GLU A 72 -8.01 -31.61 15.43
CA GLU A 72 -7.09 -32.33 14.57
C GLU A 72 -6.39 -31.39 13.58
N ALA A 73 -7.16 -30.54 12.90
CA ALA A 73 -6.61 -29.55 11.96
C ALA A 73 -5.64 -28.58 12.64
N GLN A 74 -5.97 -28.15 13.87
CA GLN A 74 -5.12 -27.25 14.64
C GLN A 74 -3.82 -27.93 15.10
N THR A 75 -3.89 -29.18 15.56
CA THR A 75 -2.71 -29.95 15.96
C THR A 75 -1.77 -30.15 14.78
N GLN A 76 -2.28 -30.61 13.64
CA GLN A 76 -1.45 -30.82 12.44
C GLN A 76 -0.81 -29.50 11.94
N ALA A 77 -1.60 -28.40 11.90
CA ALA A 77 -1.08 -27.10 11.51
C ALA A 77 0.00 -26.59 12.48
N ALA A 78 -0.17 -26.79 13.78
CA ALA A 78 0.80 -26.38 14.80
C ALA A 78 2.13 -27.15 14.67
N GLU A 79 2.06 -28.48 14.55
CA GLU A 79 3.24 -29.34 14.38
C GLU A 79 3.99 -29.03 13.08
N ALA A 80 3.27 -28.81 11.98
CA ALA A 80 3.89 -28.46 10.71
C ALA A 80 4.54 -27.06 10.75
N MET A 81 3.87 -26.08 11.38
CA MET A 81 4.42 -24.73 11.53
C MET A 81 5.67 -24.73 12.43
N ASP A 82 5.69 -25.51 13.48
CA ASP A 82 6.85 -25.65 14.37
C ASP A 82 8.09 -26.18 13.61
N ARG A 83 7.90 -27.21 12.77
CA ARG A 83 8.96 -27.68 11.87
C ARG A 83 9.43 -26.60 10.89
N VAL A 84 8.49 -25.85 10.29
CA VAL A 84 8.79 -24.75 9.37
C VAL A 84 9.62 -23.68 10.07
N ILE A 85 9.21 -23.22 11.26
CA ILE A 85 9.92 -22.18 12.03
C ILE A 85 11.31 -22.68 12.44
N THR A 86 11.42 -23.91 12.90
CA THR A 86 12.70 -24.54 13.23
C THR A 86 13.64 -24.56 12.03
N THR A 87 13.14 -24.98 10.87
CA THR A 87 13.92 -25.02 9.63
C THR A 87 14.36 -23.62 9.18
N LEU A 88 13.51 -22.59 9.31
CA LEU A 88 13.90 -21.21 9.05
C LEU A 88 15.06 -20.78 9.95
N ALA A 89 15.00 -21.08 11.25
CA ALA A 89 16.04 -20.73 12.20
C ALA A 89 17.36 -21.46 11.91
N GLU A 90 17.32 -22.77 11.58
CA GLU A 90 18.47 -23.56 11.20
C GLU A 90 19.15 -23.04 9.92
N ASN A 91 18.40 -22.43 9.02
CA ASN A 91 18.91 -21.79 7.79
C ASN A 91 19.28 -20.30 8.00
N GLY A 92 19.37 -19.83 9.24
CA GLY A 92 19.90 -18.51 9.58
C GLY A 92 18.89 -17.37 9.58
N VAL A 93 17.59 -17.67 9.51
CA VAL A 93 16.55 -16.64 9.69
C VAL A 93 16.38 -16.40 11.19
N ALA A 94 16.67 -15.19 11.64
CA ALA A 94 16.55 -14.84 13.04
C ALA A 94 15.08 -14.79 13.50
N GLU A 95 14.79 -15.16 14.73
CA GLU A 95 13.43 -15.16 15.30
C GLU A 95 12.75 -13.80 15.17
N LYS A 96 13.47 -12.69 15.39
CA LYS A 96 12.96 -11.32 15.21
C LYS A 96 12.52 -10.99 13.79
N ASP A 97 13.00 -11.72 12.80
CA ASP A 97 12.72 -11.57 11.37
C ASP A 97 11.57 -12.48 10.91
N ILE A 98 10.99 -13.29 11.82
CA ILE A 98 9.82 -14.12 11.57
C ILE A 98 8.61 -13.51 12.27
N ARG A 99 7.51 -13.27 11.51
CA ARG A 99 6.28 -12.69 12.05
C ARG A 99 5.06 -13.44 11.56
N THR A 100 4.17 -13.82 12.48
CA THR A 100 2.83 -14.29 12.10
C THR A 100 2.07 -13.16 11.44
N GLN A 101 1.58 -13.41 10.23
CA GLN A 101 0.84 -12.44 9.43
C GLN A 101 -0.65 -12.73 9.40
N TYR A 102 -1.01 -14.01 9.40
CA TYR A 102 -2.39 -14.43 9.29
C TYR A 102 -2.61 -15.77 9.98
N PHE A 103 -3.69 -15.87 10.75
CA PHE A 103 -4.16 -17.12 11.32
C PHE A 103 -5.67 -17.20 11.18
N SER A 104 -6.17 -18.34 10.72
CA SER A 104 -7.62 -18.55 10.65
C SER A 104 -8.01 -20.00 10.82
N ILE A 105 -9.21 -20.20 11.37
CA ILE A 105 -9.89 -21.48 11.43
C ILE A 105 -11.24 -21.30 10.73
N ARG A 106 -11.53 -22.10 9.71
CA ARG A 106 -12.75 -21.99 8.92
C ARG A 106 -13.40 -23.35 8.74
N LYS A 107 -14.73 -23.38 8.69
CA LYS A 107 -15.48 -24.54 8.21
C LYS A 107 -15.25 -24.71 6.72
N VAL A 108 -15.12 -25.97 6.27
CA VAL A 108 -15.14 -26.34 4.87
C VAL A 108 -16.48 -26.99 4.60
N THR A 109 -17.25 -26.41 3.70
CA THR A 109 -18.57 -26.89 3.33
C THR A 109 -18.58 -27.41 1.90
N LYS A 110 -19.50 -28.32 1.61
CA LYS A 110 -19.80 -28.82 0.27
C LYS A 110 -21.31 -28.80 0.10
N TRP A 111 -21.78 -28.38 -1.08
CA TRP A 111 -23.19 -28.49 -1.44
C TRP A 111 -23.59 -29.97 -1.66
N ASP A 112 -24.52 -30.47 -0.87
CA ASP A 112 -25.12 -31.78 -1.03
C ASP A 112 -26.33 -31.63 -1.94
N ARG A 113 -26.27 -32.24 -3.16
CA ARG A 113 -27.34 -32.12 -4.15
C ARG A 113 -28.58 -32.95 -3.79
N ASP A 114 -28.41 -34.01 -3.01
CA ASP A 114 -29.51 -34.88 -2.64
C ASP A 114 -30.34 -34.28 -1.48
N LYS A 115 -29.69 -33.49 -0.64
CA LYS A 115 -30.32 -32.80 0.50
C LYS A 115 -30.65 -31.35 0.23
N GLU A 116 -30.16 -30.80 -0.88
CA GLU A 116 -30.27 -29.38 -1.24
C GLU A 116 -29.78 -28.42 -0.13
N GLU A 117 -28.70 -28.79 0.60
CA GLU A 117 -28.13 -28.02 1.69
C GLU A 117 -26.58 -28.01 1.68
N GLU A 118 -25.99 -27.04 2.38
CA GLU A 118 -24.55 -27.04 2.68
C GLU A 118 -24.24 -27.96 3.85
N VAL A 119 -23.39 -28.97 3.62
CA VAL A 119 -22.89 -29.88 4.67
C VAL A 119 -21.43 -29.52 5.00
N VAL A 120 -21.11 -29.49 6.30
CA VAL A 120 -19.72 -29.32 6.76
C VAL A 120 -18.97 -30.62 6.50
N ILE A 121 -17.89 -30.53 5.73
CA ILE A 121 -17.02 -31.68 5.40
C ILE A 121 -15.69 -31.66 6.16
N GLY A 122 -15.44 -30.62 6.95
CA GLY A 122 -14.24 -30.48 7.76
C GLY A 122 -13.98 -29.06 8.20
N TYR A 123 -12.79 -28.86 8.76
CA TYR A 123 -12.30 -27.58 9.22
C TYR A 123 -10.90 -27.36 8.69
N ARG A 124 -10.63 -26.14 8.26
CA ARG A 124 -9.34 -25.73 7.72
C ARG A 124 -8.69 -24.73 8.67
N VAL A 125 -7.45 -25.01 9.02
CA VAL A 125 -6.58 -24.11 9.78
C VAL A 125 -5.48 -23.62 8.85
N THR A 126 -5.35 -22.31 8.75
CA THR A 126 -4.28 -21.66 7.98
C THR A 126 -3.46 -20.82 8.93
N ASN A 127 -2.14 -21.00 8.95
CA ASN A 127 -1.19 -20.22 9.72
C ASN A 127 -0.08 -19.74 8.79
N MET A 128 0.01 -18.41 8.59
CA MET A 128 0.96 -17.78 7.69
C MET A 128 1.90 -16.87 8.43
N VAL A 129 3.18 -16.94 8.08
CA VAL A 129 4.24 -16.06 8.57
C VAL A 129 4.89 -15.31 7.42
N THR A 130 5.55 -14.21 7.74
CA THR A 130 6.57 -13.61 6.89
C THR A 130 7.92 -13.86 7.52
N ALA A 131 8.89 -14.27 6.69
CA ALA A 131 10.27 -14.46 7.07
C ALA A 131 11.17 -13.52 6.27
N LYS A 132 11.94 -12.67 6.95
CA LYS A 132 12.91 -11.78 6.32
C LYS A 132 14.24 -12.53 6.21
N ILE A 133 14.67 -12.80 4.99
CA ILE A 133 15.92 -13.47 4.65
C ILE A 133 16.95 -12.39 4.30
N ARG A 134 18.02 -12.31 5.09
CA ARG A 134 19.08 -11.31 4.90
C ARG A 134 20.20 -11.79 3.97
N ASP A 135 20.32 -13.08 3.79
CA ASP A 135 21.22 -13.70 2.83
C ASP A 135 20.38 -14.17 1.64
N ILE A 136 20.21 -13.26 0.65
CA ILE A 136 19.34 -13.49 -0.51
C ILE A 136 19.76 -14.72 -1.30
N ASP A 137 21.05 -15.02 -1.35
CA ASP A 137 21.61 -16.16 -2.11
C ASP A 137 21.09 -17.49 -1.56
N LYS A 138 20.70 -17.54 -0.27
CA LYS A 138 20.08 -18.71 0.35
C LYS A 138 18.57 -18.82 0.18
N ALA A 139 17.93 -17.86 -0.46
CA ALA A 139 16.47 -17.83 -0.54
C ALA A 139 15.89 -19.11 -1.19
N GLY A 140 16.52 -19.60 -2.26
CA GLY A 140 16.10 -20.85 -2.92
C GLY A 140 16.24 -22.06 -2.00
N THR A 141 17.41 -22.22 -1.39
CA THR A 141 17.68 -23.30 -0.43
C THR A 141 16.70 -23.28 0.76
N ILE A 142 16.38 -22.10 1.28
CA ILE A 142 15.42 -21.93 2.37
C ILE A 142 14.02 -22.33 1.94
N ILE A 143 13.59 -21.94 0.74
CA ILE A 143 12.28 -22.32 0.17
C ILE A 143 12.17 -23.84 0.09
N ASP A 144 13.19 -24.51 -0.45
CA ASP A 144 13.20 -25.96 -0.63
C ASP A 144 13.19 -26.68 0.73
N ALA A 145 14.01 -26.23 1.68
CA ALA A 145 14.07 -26.79 3.03
C ALA A 145 12.73 -26.67 3.77
N VAL A 146 12.09 -25.51 3.68
CA VAL A 146 10.77 -25.26 4.30
C VAL A 146 9.68 -26.11 3.65
N ALA A 147 9.69 -26.22 2.32
CA ALA A 147 8.73 -27.07 1.61
C ALA A 147 8.85 -28.54 2.04
N GLN A 148 10.08 -29.01 2.24
CA GLN A 148 10.33 -30.36 2.76
C GLN A 148 9.87 -30.52 4.21
N ALA A 149 10.14 -29.56 5.09
CA ALA A 149 9.82 -29.61 6.51
C ALA A 149 8.31 -29.58 6.79
N GLY A 150 7.57 -28.75 6.09
CA GLY A 150 6.11 -28.66 6.21
C GLY A 150 5.37 -29.74 5.43
N GLY A 151 6.03 -30.36 4.44
CA GLY A 151 5.44 -31.40 3.58
C GLY A 151 4.22 -30.89 2.82
N ASP A 152 3.22 -31.75 2.67
CA ASP A 152 1.97 -31.44 1.94
C ASP A 152 1.12 -30.33 2.56
N LEU A 153 1.43 -29.92 3.80
CA LEU A 153 0.75 -28.81 4.47
C LEU A 153 1.40 -27.46 4.17
N THR A 154 2.57 -27.44 3.51
CA THR A 154 3.30 -26.22 3.20
C THR A 154 2.53 -25.35 2.23
N ARG A 155 2.52 -24.06 2.52
CA ARG A 155 2.00 -23.03 1.66
C ARG A 155 3.03 -21.92 1.50
N ILE A 156 3.42 -21.64 0.27
CA ILE A 156 4.29 -20.53 -0.08
C ILE A 156 3.51 -19.60 -1.01
N ASP A 157 3.22 -18.40 -0.52
CA ASP A 157 2.38 -17.46 -1.25
C ASP A 157 3.21 -16.56 -2.18
N SER A 158 4.34 -16.03 -1.68
CA SER A 158 5.17 -15.10 -2.46
C SER A 158 6.54 -14.91 -1.84
N ILE A 159 7.49 -14.49 -2.68
CA ILE A 159 8.75 -13.88 -2.28
C ILE A 159 8.82 -12.47 -2.89
N SER A 160 9.32 -11.51 -2.13
CA SER A 160 9.56 -10.14 -2.56
C SER A 160 10.93 -9.68 -2.09
N PHE A 161 11.55 -8.78 -2.86
CA PHE A 161 12.87 -8.25 -2.57
C PHE A 161 12.78 -6.77 -2.25
N SER A 162 13.63 -6.32 -1.32
CA SER A 162 13.71 -4.92 -0.91
C SER A 162 15.06 -4.60 -0.30
N VAL A 163 15.27 -3.32 0.00
CA VAL A 163 16.41 -2.85 0.78
C VAL A 163 15.96 -2.74 2.24
N ASP A 164 16.73 -3.27 3.18
CA ASP A 164 16.39 -3.25 4.62
C ASP A 164 16.42 -1.83 5.20
N ASP A 165 17.43 -1.03 4.82
CA ASP A 165 17.50 0.39 5.13
C ASP A 165 17.66 1.24 3.86
N PRO A 166 16.57 1.78 3.31
CA PRO A 166 16.62 2.59 2.09
C PRO A 166 17.00 4.06 2.33
N SER A 167 17.43 4.45 3.52
CA SER A 167 17.65 5.85 3.91
C SER A 167 18.62 6.60 2.99
N ASP A 168 19.74 5.97 2.63
CA ASP A 168 20.76 6.56 1.76
C ASP A 168 20.23 6.74 0.33
N TYR A 169 19.49 5.77 -0.18
CA TYR A 169 18.87 5.87 -1.51
C TYR A 169 17.82 6.99 -1.55
N TYR A 170 17.02 7.15 -0.48
CA TYR A 170 16.10 8.29 -0.40
C TYR A 170 16.82 9.63 -0.30
N ALA A 171 17.98 9.70 0.37
CA ALA A 171 18.78 10.92 0.42
C ALA A 171 19.31 11.30 -0.97
N GLU A 172 19.78 10.35 -1.73
CA GLU A 172 20.23 10.56 -3.12
C GLU A 172 19.05 10.94 -4.04
N ALA A 173 17.92 10.23 -3.97
CA ALA A 173 16.73 10.55 -4.75
C ALA A 173 16.19 11.96 -4.44
N ARG A 174 16.29 12.45 -3.19
CA ARG A 174 15.95 13.85 -2.85
C ARG A 174 16.84 14.87 -3.53
N GLN A 175 18.14 14.58 -3.62
CA GLN A 175 19.08 15.47 -4.30
C GLN A 175 18.75 15.56 -5.80
N GLU A 176 18.48 14.43 -6.44
CA GLU A 176 18.08 14.40 -7.84
C GLU A 176 16.74 15.12 -8.08
N ALA A 177 15.72 14.81 -7.27
CA ALA A 177 14.41 15.44 -7.38
C ALA A 177 14.46 16.96 -7.20
N MET A 178 15.29 17.44 -6.26
CA MET A 178 15.47 18.88 -6.06
C MET A 178 16.22 19.54 -7.20
N ALA A 179 17.24 18.87 -7.76
CA ALA A 179 17.98 19.35 -8.90
C ALA A 179 17.08 19.46 -10.14
N GLU A 180 16.27 18.44 -10.40
CA GLU A 180 15.30 18.44 -11.49
C GLU A 180 14.22 19.52 -11.32
N ALA A 181 13.66 19.66 -10.12
CA ALA A 181 12.67 20.71 -9.82
C ALA A 181 13.25 22.09 -10.08
N LYS A 182 14.48 22.33 -9.62
CA LYS A 182 15.19 23.60 -9.84
C LYS A 182 15.41 23.87 -11.32
N ALA A 183 15.92 22.91 -12.07
CA ALA A 183 16.17 23.06 -13.51
C ALA A 183 14.87 23.36 -14.28
N LYS A 184 13.76 22.71 -13.95
CA LYS A 184 12.45 22.99 -14.54
C LYS A 184 11.98 24.41 -14.20
N ALA A 185 12.16 24.85 -12.96
CA ALA A 185 11.75 26.20 -12.54
C ALA A 185 12.60 27.29 -13.22
N GLU A 186 13.91 27.10 -13.36
CA GLU A 186 14.80 27.99 -14.08
C GLU A 186 14.39 28.12 -15.55
N GLN A 187 14.10 27.00 -16.21
CA GLN A 187 13.64 27.00 -17.60
C GLN A 187 12.30 27.75 -17.76
N LEU A 188 11.35 27.53 -16.85
CA LEU A 188 10.07 28.22 -16.88
C LEU A 188 10.20 29.72 -16.64
N ALA A 189 11.07 30.12 -15.71
CA ALA A 189 11.35 31.53 -15.44
C ALA A 189 11.94 32.22 -16.67
N GLU A 190 12.92 31.59 -17.34
CA GLU A 190 13.55 32.10 -18.56
C GLU A 190 12.51 32.26 -19.69
N LEU A 191 11.68 31.24 -19.93
CA LEU A 191 10.63 31.29 -20.96
C LEU A 191 9.55 32.35 -20.65
N ALA A 192 9.27 32.60 -19.37
CA ALA A 192 8.33 33.63 -18.95
C ALA A 192 8.94 35.04 -18.91
N GLY A 193 10.25 35.19 -19.04
CA GLY A 193 10.96 36.45 -18.94
C GLY A 193 10.97 37.03 -17.53
N VAL A 194 10.96 36.19 -16.50
CA VAL A 194 10.95 36.58 -15.08
C VAL A 194 12.21 36.03 -14.38
N THR A 195 12.54 36.55 -13.22
CA THR A 195 13.65 36.07 -12.41
C THR A 195 13.18 35.07 -11.36
N LEU A 196 13.82 33.88 -11.31
CA LEU A 196 13.49 32.86 -10.31
C LEU A 196 13.99 33.28 -8.93
N GLY A 197 13.07 33.25 -7.93
CA GLY A 197 13.37 33.53 -6.54
C GLY A 197 13.69 32.25 -5.75
N LYS A 198 13.66 32.37 -4.42
CA LYS A 198 13.87 31.24 -3.51
C LYS A 198 12.65 30.31 -3.46
N PRO A 199 12.84 29.02 -3.10
CA PRO A 199 11.70 28.14 -2.80
C PRO A 199 10.85 28.73 -1.67
N THR A 200 9.54 28.77 -1.86
CA THR A 200 8.54 29.21 -0.88
C THR A 200 7.74 28.05 -0.29
N TYR A 201 7.72 26.93 -0.99
CA TYR A 201 7.04 25.72 -0.58
C TYR A 201 7.79 24.48 -1.08
N ILE A 202 7.90 23.46 -0.25
CA ILE A 202 8.44 22.15 -0.62
C ILE A 202 7.57 21.09 0.04
N SER A 203 7.13 20.13 -0.75
CA SER A 203 6.39 18.95 -0.28
C SER A 203 6.98 17.69 -0.88
N GLU A 204 7.23 16.70 -0.03
CA GLU A 204 7.75 15.40 -0.43
C GLU A 204 6.62 14.39 -0.54
N GLY A 205 6.55 13.70 -1.67
CA GLY A 205 5.70 12.54 -1.90
C GLY A 205 6.58 11.30 -2.10
N ILE A 206 6.45 10.33 -1.21
CA ILE A 206 7.13 9.04 -1.37
C ILE A 206 6.26 8.18 -2.28
N GLN A 207 6.81 7.76 -3.43
CA GLN A 207 6.19 6.73 -4.24
C GLN A 207 6.87 5.41 -3.89
N VAL A 208 6.08 4.46 -3.37
CA VAL A 208 6.55 3.08 -3.22
C VAL A 208 6.59 2.47 -4.63
N PRO A 209 7.77 2.09 -5.15
CA PRO A 209 7.87 1.60 -6.52
C PRO A 209 7.04 0.32 -6.69
N PRO A 210 6.39 0.14 -7.84
CA PRO A 210 5.92 -1.18 -8.21
C PRO A 210 7.15 -2.07 -8.43
N ILE A 211 7.15 -3.25 -7.79
CA ILE A 211 8.15 -4.29 -8.00
C ILE A 211 8.15 -4.65 -9.49
N THR A 212 9.17 -4.24 -10.23
CA THR A 212 9.34 -4.66 -11.62
C THR A 212 9.74 -6.12 -11.62
N ARG A 213 8.79 -7.00 -11.94
CA ARG A 213 9.03 -8.43 -12.13
C ARG A 213 9.81 -8.63 -13.42
N GLY A 214 11.12 -8.80 -13.32
CA GLY A 214 11.90 -9.41 -14.37
C GLY A 214 11.66 -10.92 -14.35
N VAL A 215 10.85 -11.45 -15.26
CA VAL A 215 10.68 -12.90 -15.41
C VAL A 215 11.68 -13.36 -16.45
N VAL A 216 12.77 -13.98 -16.01
CA VAL A 216 13.62 -14.78 -16.89
C VAL A 216 13.29 -16.25 -16.57
N TYR A 217 12.68 -16.94 -17.52
CA TYR A 217 12.49 -18.39 -17.43
C TYR A 217 13.76 -19.07 -17.95
N GLU A 218 14.54 -19.67 -17.06
CA GLU A 218 15.44 -20.75 -17.42
C GLU A 218 14.72 -22.09 -17.23
N GLU A 219 14.94 -23.04 -18.14
CA GLU A 219 14.40 -24.39 -18.02
C GLU A 219 14.89 -25.03 -16.74
N ALA A 220 13.98 -25.42 -15.86
CA ALA A 220 14.27 -26.05 -14.58
C ALA A 220 14.91 -27.46 -14.82
N VAL A 221 16.13 -27.64 -14.35
CA VAL A 221 16.80 -28.95 -14.29
C VAL A 221 16.26 -29.69 -13.06
N PRO A 222 15.73 -30.90 -13.16
CA PRO A 222 15.25 -31.65 -12.01
C PRO A 222 16.38 -31.89 -10.98
N GLY A 223 16.17 -31.45 -9.73
CA GLY A 223 17.13 -31.58 -8.63
C GLY A 223 18.03 -30.36 -8.41
N ALA A 224 17.88 -29.27 -9.14
CA ALA A 224 18.51 -28.00 -8.84
C ALA A 224 17.70 -27.24 -7.78
N GLU A 225 18.37 -26.42 -6.98
CA GLU A 225 17.72 -25.48 -6.04
C GLU A 225 16.73 -24.58 -6.79
N THR A 226 15.66 -24.17 -6.10
CA THR A 226 14.68 -23.24 -6.66
C THR A 226 15.37 -21.94 -7.10
N PRO A 227 15.44 -21.63 -8.41
CA PRO A 227 16.15 -20.45 -8.89
C PRO A 227 15.41 -19.18 -8.49
N ILE A 228 16.08 -18.34 -7.70
CA ILE A 228 15.55 -17.06 -7.24
C ILE A 228 16.45 -15.94 -7.72
N ILE A 229 15.90 -15.03 -8.51
CA ILE A 229 16.63 -13.91 -9.11
C ILE A 229 16.03 -12.59 -8.61
N PRO A 230 16.72 -11.84 -7.73
CA PRO A 230 16.19 -10.60 -7.16
C PRO A 230 16.07 -9.46 -8.16
N GLY A 231 16.93 -9.38 -9.17
CA GLY A 231 16.99 -8.27 -10.11
C GLY A 231 17.44 -6.96 -9.45
N GLU A 232 17.26 -5.85 -10.16
CA GLU A 232 17.43 -4.49 -9.62
C GLU A 232 16.05 -3.85 -9.35
N MET A 233 16.01 -2.95 -8.40
CA MET A 233 14.82 -2.17 -8.08
C MET A 233 15.13 -0.67 -8.22
N GLU A 234 14.11 0.14 -8.49
CA GLU A 234 14.21 1.59 -8.53
C GLU A 234 13.55 2.17 -7.29
N ILE A 235 14.28 2.98 -6.53
CA ILE A 235 13.73 3.79 -5.45
C ILE A 235 13.43 5.17 -6.03
N SER A 236 12.18 5.60 -6.00
CA SER A 236 11.75 6.86 -6.56
C SER A 236 11.03 7.74 -5.54
N LEU A 237 11.22 9.06 -5.71
CA LEU A 237 10.66 10.08 -4.86
C LEU A 237 10.27 11.28 -5.71
N SER A 238 9.19 11.97 -5.35
CA SER A 238 8.78 13.20 -6.00
C SER A 238 8.77 14.37 -5.03
N LEU A 239 9.27 15.52 -5.48
CA LEU A 239 9.20 16.79 -4.74
C LEU A 239 8.34 17.78 -5.52
N GLN A 240 7.32 18.32 -4.88
CA GLN A 240 6.61 19.47 -5.38
C GLN A 240 7.23 20.73 -4.76
N VAL A 241 7.67 21.65 -5.60
CA VAL A 241 8.36 22.86 -5.16
C VAL A 241 7.70 24.09 -5.80
N ALA A 242 7.43 25.10 -4.99
CA ALA A 242 7.05 26.42 -5.46
C ALA A 242 8.23 27.40 -5.28
N TYR A 243 8.51 28.19 -6.29
CA TYR A 243 9.53 29.23 -6.27
C TYR A 243 8.88 30.59 -6.40
N ALA A 244 9.38 31.58 -5.65
CA ALA A 244 8.98 32.96 -5.84
C ALA A 244 9.38 33.47 -7.23
N ILE A 245 8.62 34.43 -7.77
CA ILE A 245 8.98 35.20 -8.94
C ILE A 245 9.50 36.55 -8.44
N LEU A 246 10.66 36.95 -8.95
CA LEU A 246 11.24 38.27 -8.70
C LEU A 246 11.09 39.13 -9.96
N ASP A 247 10.76 40.41 -9.74
CA ASP A 247 10.67 41.42 -10.79
C ASP A 247 12.06 41.82 -11.31
#